data_8af1b5f1502d2e0f09471fdc52aa5ba9
#
_entry.id   8af1b5f1502d2e0f09471fdc52aa5ba9
#
_cell.length_a   1.000
_cell.length_b   1.000
_cell.length_c   1.000
_cell.angle_alpha   90.00
_cell.angle_beta   90.00
_cell.angle_gamma   90.00
#
_symmetry.space_group_name_H-M   'P 1'
#
loop_
_entity.id
_entity.type
_entity.pdbx_description
1 polymer ?
#
loop_
_entity_poly.entity_id
_entity_poly.type
_entity_poly.pdbx_seq_one_letter_code
_entity_poly.pdbx_strand_id
1 'polypeptide(L)'
;MKTFEGFYLKKDYVNALKTLEGQQKDIDLGLWHYNMGTVLAEMNNWPMARFHFLLAEKSGLNTKQLNQNLLLVEEKLDITRLEKPLSTSDYLLKASFVAADGPLVTLGFLILAVGIYFLKKKPSLKSAAIFVVAVFTPLMLDFWIDAWPRKIVTSNKVIYEGPSALFGPLGELPQGVMILSNKKDGWEEIIYPSRFAGWIKPEDLKSLELK
;
A
#
# COMPACT_ATOMS: atom_id res chain seq x y z
N MET A 1 9.01 20.70 -29.13
CA MET A 1 9.10 20.42 -27.68
C MET A 1 9.68 19.04 -27.49
N LYS A 2 10.70 18.89 -26.62
CA LYS A 2 11.16 17.55 -26.24
C LYS A 2 10.17 16.99 -25.23
N THR A 3 9.37 16.01 -25.65
CA THR A 3 8.36 15.37 -24.79
C THR A 3 8.97 14.25 -23.98
N PHE A 4 8.32 13.83 -22.91
CA PHE A 4 8.68 12.67 -22.11
C PHE A 4 8.87 11.42 -22.99
N GLU A 5 7.93 11.14 -23.90
CA GLU A 5 7.99 9.99 -24.80
C GLU A 5 9.22 10.04 -25.72
N GLY A 6 9.58 11.24 -26.17
CA GLY A 6 10.76 11.43 -27.02
C GLY A 6 12.09 11.09 -26.31
N PHE A 7 12.18 11.37 -25.01
CA PHE A 7 13.33 10.95 -24.20
C PHE A 7 13.28 9.43 -23.90
N TYR A 8 12.10 8.92 -23.53
CA TYR A 8 11.91 7.49 -23.22
C TYR A 8 12.29 6.59 -24.41
N LEU A 9 11.79 6.91 -25.62
CA LEU A 9 12.11 6.14 -26.84
C LEU A 9 13.61 6.17 -27.19
N LYS A 10 14.32 7.23 -26.81
CA LYS A 10 15.79 7.32 -26.94
C LYS A 10 16.55 6.67 -25.80
N LYS A 11 15.87 6.05 -24.86
CA LYS A 11 16.43 5.49 -23.62
C LYS A 11 17.16 6.52 -22.75
N ASP A 12 16.84 7.80 -22.91
CA ASP A 12 17.33 8.89 -22.06
C ASP A 12 16.40 9.03 -20.84
N TYR A 13 16.45 8.03 -19.96
CA TYR A 13 15.54 7.89 -18.83
C TYR A 13 15.70 9.01 -17.80
N VAL A 14 16.90 9.57 -17.66
CA VAL A 14 17.16 10.69 -16.73
C VAL A 14 16.37 11.93 -17.15
N ASN A 15 16.43 12.29 -18.44
CA ASN A 15 15.68 13.42 -18.96
C ASN A 15 14.18 13.11 -19.07
N ALA A 16 13.79 11.86 -19.30
CA ALA A 16 12.40 11.43 -19.26
C ALA A 16 11.81 11.65 -17.85
N LEU A 17 12.52 11.21 -16.80
CA LEU A 17 12.11 11.39 -15.40
C LEU A 17 11.95 12.86 -15.04
N LYS A 18 12.97 13.68 -15.34
CA LYS A 18 12.95 15.12 -15.09
C LYS A 18 11.81 15.85 -15.81
N THR A 19 11.48 15.41 -17.02
CA THR A 19 10.36 15.97 -17.78
C THR A 19 9.02 15.61 -17.12
N LEU A 20 8.85 14.35 -16.68
CA LEU A 20 7.65 13.90 -15.97
C LEU A 20 7.47 14.64 -14.63
N GLU A 21 8.53 14.86 -13.87
CA GLU A 21 8.46 15.62 -12.61
C GLU A 21 7.89 17.04 -12.84
N GLY A 22 8.26 17.68 -13.94
CA GLY A 22 7.70 18.99 -14.32
C GLY A 22 6.26 18.96 -14.78
N GLN A 23 5.73 17.81 -15.17
CA GLN A 23 4.39 17.63 -15.76
C GLN A 23 3.35 17.06 -14.80
N GLN A 24 3.65 16.91 -13.50
CA GLN A 24 2.73 16.29 -12.53
C GLN A 24 1.34 16.92 -12.49
N LYS A 25 1.24 18.23 -12.73
CA LYS A 25 -0.03 18.97 -12.70
C LYS A 25 -0.80 18.91 -14.01
N ASP A 26 -0.15 18.50 -15.09
CA ASP A 26 -0.70 18.54 -16.45
C ASP A 26 -1.21 17.17 -16.93
N ILE A 27 -0.93 16.11 -16.15
CA ILE A 27 -1.27 14.73 -16.49
C ILE A 27 -2.16 14.17 -15.38
N ASP A 28 -3.10 13.29 -15.74
CA ASP A 28 -3.85 12.50 -14.75
C ASP A 28 -2.90 11.85 -13.75
N LEU A 29 -3.24 11.93 -12.45
CA LEU A 29 -2.34 11.52 -11.38
C LEU A 29 -1.97 10.03 -11.47
N GLY A 30 -2.93 9.16 -11.80
CA GLY A 30 -2.68 7.72 -11.97
C GLY A 30 -1.76 7.45 -13.15
N LEU A 31 -1.99 8.13 -14.28
CA LEU A 31 -1.14 8.02 -15.46
C LEU A 31 0.25 8.60 -15.23
N TRP A 32 0.35 9.71 -14.50
CA TRP A 32 1.65 10.28 -14.11
C TRP A 32 2.47 9.29 -13.29
N HIS A 33 1.86 8.69 -12.26
CA HIS A 33 2.52 7.68 -11.44
C HIS A 33 2.90 6.44 -12.26
N TYR A 34 2.04 5.99 -13.17
CA TYR A 34 2.35 4.88 -14.06
C TYR A 34 3.59 5.16 -14.93
N ASN A 35 3.67 6.33 -15.54
CA ASN A 35 4.81 6.73 -16.35
C ASN A 35 6.09 6.85 -15.53
N MET A 36 6.02 7.43 -14.32
CA MET A 36 7.16 7.48 -13.37
C MET A 36 7.65 6.07 -13.03
N GLY A 37 6.73 5.16 -12.68
CA GLY A 37 7.07 3.77 -12.37
C GLY A 37 7.73 3.05 -13.55
N THR A 38 7.23 3.29 -14.77
CA THR A 38 7.80 2.70 -15.99
C THR A 38 9.23 3.17 -16.24
N VAL A 39 9.50 4.47 -16.14
CA VAL A 39 10.87 4.99 -16.31
C VAL A 39 11.82 4.46 -15.24
N LEU A 40 11.37 4.41 -13.99
CA LEU A 40 12.16 3.90 -12.87
C LEU A 40 12.46 2.41 -13.01
N ALA A 41 11.53 1.62 -13.54
CA ALA A 41 11.75 0.20 -13.83
C ALA A 41 12.84 0.01 -14.90
N GLU A 42 12.82 0.81 -15.97
CA GLU A 42 13.87 0.81 -17.02
C GLU A 42 15.26 1.22 -16.47
N MET A 43 15.27 2.04 -15.40
CA MET A 43 16.49 2.41 -14.68
C MET A 43 16.91 1.35 -13.63
N ASN A 44 16.21 0.21 -13.54
CA ASN A 44 16.39 -0.83 -12.51
C ASN A 44 16.18 -0.33 -11.07
N ASN A 45 15.48 0.78 -10.88
CA ASN A 45 15.08 1.26 -9.55
C ASN A 45 13.74 0.62 -9.15
N TRP A 46 13.80 -0.70 -8.91
CA TRP A 46 12.62 -1.53 -8.65
C TRP A 46 11.79 -1.07 -7.45
N PRO A 47 12.38 -0.66 -6.29
CA PRO A 47 11.60 -0.19 -5.14
C PRO A 47 10.77 1.05 -5.45
N MET A 48 11.37 2.03 -6.14
CA MET A 48 10.66 3.24 -6.53
C MET A 48 9.66 2.99 -7.67
N ALA A 49 9.97 2.08 -8.58
CA ALA A 49 9.01 1.64 -9.61
C ALA A 49 7.77 1.03 -8.96
N ARG A 50 7.94 0.11 -7.99
CA ARG A 50 6.83 -0.46 -7.22
C ARG A 50 6.02 0.62 -6.51
N PHE A 51 6.69 1.54 -5.82
CA PHE A 51 6.04 2.66 -5.14
C PHE A 51 5.11 3.44 -6.08
N HIS A 52 5.60 3.81 -7.25
CA HIS A 52 4.83 4.59 -8.21
C HIS A 52 3.70 3.77 -8.85
N PHE A 53 3.89 2.49 -9.15
CA PHE A 53 2.82 1.63 -9.67
C PHE A 53 1.69 1.43 -8.65
N LEU A 54 2.01 1.24 -7.37
CA LEU A 54 1.01 1.16 -6.30
C LEU A 54 0.24 2.48 -6.12
N LEU A 55 0.90 3.63 -6.28
CA LEU A 55 0.22 4.92 -6.29
C LEU A 55 -0.65 5.12 -7.54
N ALA A 56 -0.24 4.61 -8.70
CA ALA A 56 -1.07 4.63 -9.90
C ALA A 56 -2.36 3.83 -9.71
N GLU A 57 -2.25 2.62 -9.15
CA GLU A 57 -3.40 1.78 -8.79
C GLU A 57 -4.30 2.48 -7.77
N LYS A 58 -3.72 3.02 -6.69
CA LYS A 58 -4.46 3.78 -5.66
C LYS A 58 -5.13 5.04 -6.21
N SER A 59 -4.60 5.65 -7.26
CA SER A 59 -5.20 6.78 -7.98
C SER A 59 -6.34 6.36 -8.92
N GLY A 60 -6.72 5.07 -8.94
CA GLY A 60 -7.81 4.55 -9.76
C GLY A 60 -7.40 4.07 -11.16
N LEU A 61 -6.11 4.10 -11.51
CA LEU A 61 -5.65 3.55 -12.78
C LEU A 61 -5.68 2.02 -12.72
N ASN A 62 -6.59 1.40 -13.46
CA ASN A 62 -6.70 -0.06 -13.54
C ASN A 62 -6.55 -0.53 -14.99
N THR A 63 -5.32 -0.82 -15.39
CA THR A 63 -5.00 -1.30 -16.73
C THR A 63 -4.23 -2.62 -16.68
N LYS A 64 -4.37 -3.43 -17.73
CA LYS A 64 -3.61 -4.68 -17.87
C LYS A 64 -2.09 -4.44 -17.82
N GLN A 65 -1.65 -3.34 -18.41
CA GLN A 65 -0.24 -2.95 -18.46
C GLN A 65 0.30 -2.60 -17.07
N LEU A 66 -0.44 -1.85 -16.26
CA LEU A 66 -0.06 -1.55 -14.90
C LEU A 66 0.10 -2.84 -14.09
N ASN A 67 -0.88 -3.76 -14.17
CA ASN A 67 -0.83 -5.02 -13.44
C ASN A 67 0.36 -5.90 -13.87
N GLN A 68 0.66 -5.96 -15.17
CA GLN A 68 1.83 -6.69 -15.68
C GLN A 68 3.14 -6.10 -15.20
N ASN A 69 3.27 -4.76 -15.23
CA ASN A 69 4.48 -4.08 -14.77
C ASN A 69 4.66 -4.24 -13.27
N LEU A 70 3.58 -4.16 -12.49
CA LEU A 70 3.63 -4.38 -11.05
C LEU A 70 4.09 -5.80 -10.71
N LEU A 71 3.51 -6.82 -11.37
CA LEU A 71 3.93 -8.21 -11.20
C LEU A 71 5.41 -8.42 -11.54
N LEU A 72 5.90 -7.83 -12.63
CA LEU A 72 7.31 -7.90 -13.00
C LEU A 72 8.22 -7.30 -11.92
N VAL A 73 7.86 -6.12 -11.40
CA VAL A 73 8.64 -5.46 -10.36
C VAL A 73 8.60 -6.25 -9.06
N GLU A 74 7.47 -6.82 -8.70
CA GLU A 74 7.32 -7.66 -7.50
C GLU A 74 8.12 -8.97 -7.61
N GLU A 75 8.21 -9.54 -8.81
CA GLU A 75 9.09 -10.69 -9.08
C GLU A 75 10.55 -10.32 -8.91
N LYS A 76 11.01 -9.17 -9.47
CA LYS A 76 12.39 -8.68 -9.33
C LYS A 76 12.79 -8.42 -7.88
N LEU A 77 11.84 -8.02 -7.03
CA LEU A 77 12.03 -7.74 -5.61
C LEU A 77 11.76 -8.95 -4.71
N ASP A 78 11.34 -10.09 -5.26
CA ASP A 78 10.93 -11.29 -4.50
C ASP A 78 9.82 -11.01 -3.45
N ILE A 79 8.90 -10.09 -3.77
CA ILE A 79 7.88 -9.60 -2.85
C ILE A 79 6.94 -10.72 -2.38
N THR A 80 6.59 -11.64 -3.26
CA THR A 80 5.71 -12.78 -2.93
C THR A 80 6.26 -13.59 -1.74
N ARG A 81 7.58 -13.78 -1.68
CA ARG A 81 8.25 -14.46 -0.56
C ARG A 81 8.41 -13.55 0.65
N LEU A 82 8.83 -12.30 0.44
CA LEU A 82 9.13 -11.34 1.51
C LEU A 82 7.87 -10.93 2.28
N GLU A 83 6.75 -10.70 1.59
CA GLU A 83 5.46 -10.31 2.18
C GLU A 83 4.50 -11.52 2.38
N LYS A 84 5.03 -12.74 2.37
CA LYS A 84 4.23 -13.93 2.69
C LYS A 84 3.76 -13.86 4.14
N PRO A 85 2.46 -13.88 4.41
CA PRO A 85 1.93 -13.88 5.76
C PRO A 85 2.44 -15.07 6.58
N LEU A 86 2.89 -14.83 7.80
CA LEU A 86 3.33 -15.87 8.75
C LEU A 86 2.36 -16.04 9.92
N SER A 87 1.58 -15.01 10.24
CA SER A 87 0.63 -15.02 11.35
C SER A 87 -0.80 -14.77 10.85
N THR A 88 -1.79 -15.09 11.69
CA THR A 88 -3.20 -14.79 11.40
C THR A 88 -3.43 -13.27 11.23
N SER A 89 -2.73 -12.45 12.02
CA SER A 89 -2.77 -10.99 11.88
C SER A 89 -2.23 -10.54 10.53
N ASP A 90 -1.13 -11.14 10.03
CA ASP A 90 -0.60 -10.85 8.69
C ASP A 90 -1.61 -11.17 7.58
N TYR A 91 -2.33 -12.29 7.70
CA TYR A 91 -3.37 -12.64 6.72
C TYR A 91 -4.50 -11.63 6.70
N LEU A 92 -4.97 -11.18 7.87
CA LEU A 92 -6.03 -10.18 7.99
C LEU A 92 -5.57 -8.82 7.43
N LEU A 93 -4.37 -8.38 7.79
CA LEU A 93 -3.80 -7.11 7.30
C LEU A 93 -3.56 -7.16 5.79
N LYS A 94 -2.99 -8.25 5.27
CA LYS A 94 -2.78 -8.39 3.82
C LYS A 94 -4.10 -8.43 3.04
N ALA A 95 -5.12 -9.13 3.55
CA ALA A 95 -6.43 -9.16 2.93
C ALA A 95 -7.07 -7.77 2.83
N SER A 96 -6.86 -6.91 3.85
CA SER A 96 -7.35 -5.53 3.85
C SER A 96 -6.64 -4.64 2.82
N PHE A 97 -5.39 -4.96 2.41
CA PHE A 97 -4.67 -4.19 1.40
C PHE A 97 -5.04 -4.57 -0.04
N VAL A 98 -5.38 -5.84 -0.25
CA VAL A 98 -5.80 -6.36 -1.56
C VAL A 98 -7.26 -6.01 -1.84
N ALA A 99 -8.05 -5.86 -0.79
CA ALA A 99 -9.44 -5.46 -0.87
C ALA A 99 -9.52 -3.93 -1.03
N ALA A 100 -9.14 -3.41 -2.19
CA ALA A 100 -9.52 -2.06 -2.57
C ALA A 100 -11.04 -1.90 -2.40
N ASP A 101 -11.45 -0.98 -1.53
CA ASP A 101 -12.77 -0.35 -1.42
C ASP A 101 -14.04 -1.23 -1.59
N GLY A 102 -13.99 -2.52 -1.37
CA GLY A 102 -15.13 -3.31 -1.74
C GLY A 102 -15.66 -4.35 -0.75
N PRO A 103 -14.86 -5.33 -0.26
CA PRO A 103 -15.44 -6.48 0.44
C PRO A 103 -16.06 -6.13 1.78
N LEU A 104 -15.43 -5.24 2.58
CA LEU A 104 -15.98 -4.83 3.87
C LEU A 104 -17.20 -3.94 3.71
N VAL A 105 -17.16 -3.00 2.77
CA VAL A 105 -18.31 -2.14 2.41
C VAL A 105 -19.43 -2.99 1.84
N THR A 106 -19.16 -3.92 0.92
CA THR A 106 -20.13 -4.85 0.35
C THR A 106 -20.74 -5.73 1.42
N LEU A 107 -19.93 -6.24 2.36
CA LEU A 107 -20.42 -7.01 3.51
C LEU A 107 -21.36 -6.16 4.39
N GLY A 108 -21.02 -4.90 4.65
CA GLY A 108 -21.89 -3.96 5.37
C GLY A 108 -23.25 -3.79 4.70
N PHE A 109 -23.29 -3.61 3.38
CA PHE A 109 -24.55 -3.51 2.62
C PHE A 109 -25.35 -4.83 2.62
N LEU A 110 -24.70 -5.99 2.53
CA LEU A 110 -25.37 -7.28 2.64
C LEU A 110 -25.99 -7.48 4.02
N ILE A 111 -25.28 -7.16 5.10
CA ILE A 111 -25.79 -7.20 6.46
C ILE A 111 -26.98 -6.22 6.59
N LEU A 112 -26.88 -5.03 6.00
CA LEU A 112 -27.96 -4.04 5.98
C LEU A 112 -29.23 -4.62 5.33
N ALA A 113 -29.11 -5.19 4.15
CA ALA A 113 -30.26 -5.75 3.42
C ALA A 113 -30.92 -6.91 4.18
N VAL A 114 -30.12 -7.85 4.69
CA VAL A 114 -30.61 -8.99 5.48
C VAL A 114 -31.24 -8.53 6.78
N GLY A 115 -30.60 -7.59 7.48
CA GLY A 115 -31.11 -7.08 8.75
C GLY A 115 -32.44 -6.33 8.62
N ILE A 116 -32.63 -5.51 7.57
CA ILE A 116 -33.92 -4.85 7.28
C ILE A 116 -35.06 -5.90 7.12
N TYR A 117 -34.76 -7.00 6.40
CA TYR A 117 -35.70 -8.08 6.22
C TYR A 117 -36.14 -8.72 7.55
N PHE A 118 -35.19 -9.00 8.45
CA PHE A 118 -35.51 -9.58 9.76
C PHE A 118 -36.18 -8.61 10.71
N LEU A 119 -35.82 -7.34 10.72
CA LEU A 119 -36.47 -6.30 11.56
C LEU A 119 -37.92 -6.08 11.17
N LYS A 120 -38.27 -6.21 9.89
CA LYS A 120 -39.68 -6.16 9.44
C LYS A 120 -40.54 -7.32 9.99
N LYS A 121 -39.90 -8.50 10.22
CA LYS A 121 -40.61 -9.68 10.73
C LYS A 121 -40.77 -9.69 12.26
N LYS A 122 -39.77 -9.24 12.99
CA LYS A 122 -39.74 -9.25 14.47
C LYS A 122 -39.07 -7.98 15.00
N PRO A 123 -39.77 -6.84 15.01
CA PRO A 123 -39.18 -5.61 15.50
C PRO A 123 -38.97 -5.69 17.02
N SER A 124 -37.73 -5.53 17.48
CA SER A 124 -37.42 -5.33 18.90
C SER A 124 -36.23 -4.35 19.01
N LEU A 125 -36.20 -3.57 20.09
CA LEU A 125 -35.11 -2.62 20.32
C LEU A 125 -33.77 -3.31 20.41
N LYS A 126 -33.69 -4.51 21.01
CA LYS A 126 -32.48 -5.32 21.10
C LYS A 126 -31.97 -5.78 19.73
N SER A 127 -32.91 -6.29 18.87
CA SER A 127 -32.51 -6.71 17.51
C SER A 127 -32.07 -5.53 16.64
N ALA A 128 -32.69 -4.36 16.81
CA ALA A 128 -32.29 -3.15 16.12
C ALA A 128 -30.87 -2.69 16.55
N ALA A 129 -30.56 -2.72 17.85
CA ALA A 129 -29.22 -2.36 18.34
C ALA A 129 -28.13 -3.31 17.83
N ILE A 130 -28.37 -4.64 17.90
CA ILE A 130 -27.43 -5.63 17.36
C ILE A 130 -27.20 -5.41 15.86
N PHE A 131 -28.27 -5.12 15.12
CA PHE A 131 -28.22 -4.86 13.70
C PHE A 131 -27.37 -3.63 13.37
N VAL A 132 -27.54 -2.52 14.07
CA VAL A 132 -26.75 -1.30 13.90
C VAL A 132 -25.28 -1.62 14.12
N VAL A 133 -24.91 -2.29 15.22
CA VAL A 133 -23.53 -2.69 15.48
C VAL A 133 -22.98 -3.57 14.35
N ALA A 134 -23.74 -4.58 13.89
CA ALA A 134 -23.29 -5.48 12.84
C ALA A 134 -23.04 -4.79 11.50
N VAL A 135 -23.84 -3.77 11.14
CA VAL A 135 -23.66 -2.97 9.91
C VAL A 135 -22.43 -2.05 10.02
N PHE A 136 -22.29 -1.37 11.15
CA PHE A 136 -21.21 -0.39 11.33
C PHE A 136 -19.85 -1.01 11.58
N THR A 137 -19.77 -2.24 12.12
CA THR A 137 -18.50 -2.90 12.41
C THR A 137 -17.60 -3.04 11.15
N PRO A 138 -18.06 -3.59 10.02
CA PRO A 138 -17.20 -3.70 8.82
C PRO A 138 -16.81 -2.32 8.25
N LEU A 139 -17.71 -1.34 8.29
CA LEU A 139 -17.43 0.02 7.81
C LEU A 139 -16.39 0.74 8.68
N MET A 140 -16.47 0.57 10.00
CA MET A 140 -15.49 1.09 10.94
C MET A 140 -14.13 0.42 10.80
N LEU A 141 -14.12 -0.90 10.56
CA LEU A 141 -12.89 -1.64 10.32
C LEU A 141 -12.22 -1.17 9.02
N ASP A 142 -12.97 -0.99 7.95
CA ASP A 142 -12.48 -0.47 6.67
C ASP A 142 -11.83 0.92 6.85
N PHE A 143 -12.57 1.85 7.46
CA PHE A 143 -12.06 3.18 7.77
C PHE A 143 -10.79 3.15 8.64
N TRP A 144 -10.75 2.27 9.64
CA TRP A 144 -9.61 2.16 10.54
C TRP A 144 -8.38 1.57 9.86
N ILE A 145 -8.57 0.58 8.98
CA ILE A 145 -7.50 -0.05 8.20
C ILE A 145 -6.92 0.94 7.18
N ASP A 146 -7.76 1.73 6.52
CA ASP A 146 -7.31 2.75 5.57
C ASP A 146 -6.55 3.92 6.22
N ALA A 147 -6.84 4.18 7.50
CA ALA A 147 -6.11 5.19 8.28
C ALA A 147 -4.66 4.78 8.60
N TRP A 148 -4.27 3.52 8.38
CA TRP A 148 -2.92 3.07 8.67
C TRP A 148 -1.96 3.41 7.53
N PRO A 149 -0.89 4.19 7.81
CA PRO A 149 0.05 4.62 6.77
C PRO A 149 0.85 3.44 6.25
N ARG A 150 0.58 3.05 5.03
CA ARG A 150 1.38 2.06 4.28
C ARG A 150 2.61 2.75 3.73
N LYS A 151 3.78 2.14 3.89
CA LYS A 151 5.05 2.69 3.44
C LYS A 151 5.84 1.66 2.63
N ILE A 152 6.55 2.12 1.62
CA ILE A 152 7.50 1.31 0.85
C ILE A 152 8.92 1.64 1.31
N VAL A 153 9.69 0.61 1.56
CA VAL A 153 11.11 0.69 1.88
C VAL A 153 11.90 0.91 0.57
N THR A 154 12.58 2.03 0.44
CA THR A 154 13.28 2.38 -0.81
C THR A 154 14.74 1.93 -0.85
N SER A 155 15.33 1.58 0.30
CA SER A 155 16.66 0.98 0.42
C SER A 155 16.70 -0.06 1.52
N ASN A 156 17.62 -1.01 1.47
CA ASN A 156 17.79 -1.99 2.55
C ASN A 156 18.02 -1.32 3.89
N LYS A 157 17.36 -1.78 4.95
CA LYS A 157 17.42 -1.20 6.30
C LYS A 157 17.80 -2.24 7.34
N VAL A 158 18.56 -1.82 8.33
CA VAL A 158 18.80 -2.63 9.54
C VAL A 158 17.59 -2.51 10.46
N ILE A 159 17.11 -3.65 10.93
CA ILE A 159 16.04 -3.76 11.95
C ILE A 159 16.73 -3.89 13.31
N TYR A 160 16.23 -3.16 14.31
CA TYR A 160 16.74 -3.15 15.67
C TYR A 160 15.71 -3.73 16.65
N GLU A 161 16.19 -4.23 17.80
CA GLU A 161 15.33 -4.74 18.88
C GLU A 161 14.51 -3.67 19.59
N GLY A 162 14.92 -2.41 19.50
CA GLY A 162 14.24 -1.29 20.15
C GLY A 162 14.50 0.06 19.47
N PRO A 163 13.83 1.13 19.92
CA PRO A 163 13.87 2.46 19.28
C PRO A 163 15.17 3.23 19.62
N SER A 164 16.31 2.59 19.45
CA SER A 164 17.62 3.21 19.61
C SER A 164 18.69 2.37 18.90
N ALA A 165 19.73 3.02 18.38
CA ALA A 165 20.91 2.34 17.82
C ALA A 165 21.77 1.62 18.88
N LEU A 166 21.46 1.77 20.17
CA LEU A 166 22.08 1.01 21.26
C LEU A 166 21.56 -0.42 21.37
N PHE A 167 20.38 -0.69 20.81
CA PHE A 167 19.85 -2.05 20.72
C PHE A 167 20.53 -2.83 19.60
N GLY A 168 20.65 -4.13 19.78
CA GLY A 168 21.25 -5.01 18.79
C GLY A 168 20.46 -5.08 17.49
N PRO A 169 21.13 -5.35 16.35
CA PRO A 169 20.45 -5.59 15.09
C PRO A 169 19.77 -6.97 15.11
N LEU A 170 18.50 -7.03 14.67
CA LEU A 170 17.74 -8.28 14.50
C LEU A 170 17.94 -8.87 13.09
N GLY A 171 18.19 -8.03 12.09
CA GLY A 171 18.31 -8.43 10.69
C GLY A 171 18.18 -7.27 9.74
N GLU A 172 17.89 -7.60 8.48
CA GLU A 172 17.68 -6.60 7.43
C GLU A 172 16.25 -6.61 6.90
N LEU A 173 15.72 -5.43 6.64
CA LEU A 173 14.48 -5.20 5.91
C LEU A 173 14.84 -4.90 4.46
N PRO A 174 14.50 -5.80 3.52
CA PRO A 174 14.82 -5.60 2.11
C PRO A 174 14.08 -4.41 1.51
N GLN A 175 14.71 -3.76 0.55
CA GLN A 175 14.08 -2.72 -0.26
C GLN A 175 12.86 -3.25 -1.04
N GLY A 176 11.91 -2.39 -1.28
CA GLY A 176 10.69 -2.72 -2.01
C GLY A 176 9.58 -3.30 -1.12
N VAL A 177 9.88 -3.79 0.08
CA VAL A 177 8.87 -4.33 1.01
C VAL A 177 7.92 -3.23 1.45
N MET A 178 6.61 -3.55 1.43
CA MET A 178 5.58 -2.69 2.00
C MET A 178 5.44 -3.00 3.49
N ILE A 179 5.45 -1.95 4.30
CA ILE A 179 5.31 -2.08 5.75
C ILE A 179 4.14 -1.25 6.26
N LEU A 180 3.55 -1.74 7.36
CA LEU A 180 2.79 -0.92 8.31
C LEU A 180 3.67 -0.67 9.51
N SER A 181 3.73 0.57 9.94
CA SER A 181 4.56 0.94 11.08
C SER A 181 3.90 2.02 11.93
N ASN A 182 4.19 1.99 13.23
CA ASN A 182 3.86 3.07 14.16
C ASN A 182 5.10 3.95 14.39
N LYS A 183 4.90 5.25 14.33
CA LYS A 183 5.97 6.20 14.65
C LYS A 183 6.03 6.44 16.16
N LYS A 184 7.22 6.24 16.77
CA LYS A 184 7.46 6.49 18.17
C LYS A 184 8.91 6.98 18.38
N ASP A 185 9.08 8.10 19.05
CA ASP A 185 10.39 8.68 19.44
C ASP A 185 11.40 8.81 18.29
N GLY A 186 10.89 9.14 17.09
CA GLY A 186 11.72 9.30 15.88
C GLY A 186 12.09 7.99 15.19
N TRP A 187 11.58 6.86 15.65
CA TRP A 187 11.71 5.53 15.05
C TRP A 187 10.37 5.04 14.51
N GLU A 188 10.41 3.97 13.70
CA GLU A 188 9.25 3.30 13.15
C GLU A 188 9.24 1.86 13.66
N GLU A 189 8.19 1.48 14.41
CA GLU A 189 7.95 0.11 14.83
C GLU A 189 7.18 -0.62 13.74
N ILE A 190 7.76 -1.69 13.18
CA ILE A 190 7.15 -2.48 12.12
C ILE A 190 6.10 -3.40 12.72
N ILE A 191 4.85 -3.24 12.27
CA ILE A 191 3.71 -4.08 12.66
C ILE A 191 3.50 -5.19 11.61
N TYR A 192 3.65 -4.86 10.34
CA TYR A 192 3.50 -5.77 9.21
C TYR A 192 4.62 -5.52 8.18
N PRO A 193 5.18 -6.57 7.57
CA PRO A 193 4.99 -8.01 7.83
C PRO A 193 5.63 -8.45 9.15
N SER A 194 4.98 -9.35 9.91
CA SER A 194 5.46 -9.79 11.23
C SER A 194 6.84 -10.43 11.24
N ARG A 195 7.29 -10.97 10.09
CA ARG A 195 8.66 -11.50 9.92
C ARG A 195 9.75 -10.45 10.08
N PHE A 196 9.42 -9.18 9.88
CA PHE A 196 10.32 -8.03 10.02
C PHE A 196 9.99 -7.19 11.25
N ALA A 197 9.25 -7.76 12.22
CA ALA A 197 8.91 -7.05 13.44
C ALA A 197 10.18 -6.53 14.12
N GLY A 198 10.14 -5.27 14.54
CA GLY A 198 11.28 -4.56 15.13
C GLY A 198 11.22 -3.07 14.79
N TRP A 199 12.33 -2.39 15.00
CA TRP A 199 12.43 -0.93 14.90
C TRP A 199 13.39 -0.53 13.79
N ILE A 200 12.98 0.47 12.99
CA ILE A 200 13.81 1.03 11.92
C ILE A 200 13.85 2.54 12.00
N LYS A 201 14.88 3.15 11.41
CA LYS A 201 14.91 4.59 11.19
C LYS A 201 13.96 4.97 10.06
N PRO A 202 13.26 6.14 10.15
CA PRO A 202 12.26 6.56 9.16
C PRO A 202 12.84 6.99 7.81
N GLU A 203 14.17 7.11 7.70
CA GLU A 203 14.84 7.47 6.46
C GLU A 203 14.55 6.45 5.36
N ASP A 204 14.37 6.89 4.12
CA ASP A 204 14.06 6.05 2.95
C ASP A 204 12.75 5.24 3.02
N LEU A 205 11.79 5.73 3.79
CA LEU A 205 10.41 5.27 3.75
C LEU A 205 9.56 6.24 2.91
N LYS A 206 8.81 5.70 1.97
CA LYS A 206 7.85 6.47 1.16
C LYS A 206 6.43 6.06 1.52
N SER A 207 5.63 7.03 2.01
CA SER A 207 4.22 6.80 2.29
C SER A 207 3.42 6.60 1.00
N LEU A 208 2.53 5.60 0.99
CA LEU A 208 1.58 5.34 -0.10
C LEU A 208 0.31 6.20 0.04
N GLU A 209 0.43 7.41 0.58
CA GLU A 209 -0.67 8.38 0.64
C GLU A 209 -0.68 9.25 -0.62
N LEU A 210 -1.86 9.42 -1.19
CA LEU A 210 -2.07 10.41 -2.26
C LEU A 210 -2.09 11.80 -1.62
N LYS A 211 -1.20 12.66 -2.07
CA LYS A 211 -1.11 14.07 -1.63
C LYS A 211 -1.73 14.98 -2.68
#